data_82ef5e49b0b497007c360c4edebcad10
#
_entry.id   82ef5e49b0b497007c360c4edebcad10
#
_cell.length_a   1.000
_cell.length_b   1.000
_cell.length_c   1.000
_cell.angle_alpha   90.00
_cell.angle_beta   90.00
_cell.angle_gamma   90.00
#
_symmetry.space_group_name_H-M   'P 1'
#
loop_
_entity.id
_entity.type
_entity.pdbx_description
1 polymer ?
#
loop_
_entity_poly.entity_id
_entity_poly.type
_entity_poly.pdbx_seq_one_letter_code
_entity_poly.pdbx_strand_id
1 'polypeptide(L)'
;ALQSVMLDGLLAHLNLVRQFKLLDFAKSSAENIKRQAELEDAKVQRGSGLSTDVLQAKTQLAGAQARVIRTEGDLKNALNRYRAIFGKEPEKLNKLNFPRLPLEVLPESLDELIYIVEENNPSLRAERIGASIAREDLAKTRADEFMPKFDVIGEHKAKEDSGGTVGSQQDWLIKLEASYSLNLGLTAVNTLRASRQNQIATVNRFGDQRDLIEEQARNAWNQLQTTQKNAQSTHNQADIASEFLELARRERELGNRSLIDVLAGETALINASSDATSADTDVAIAVFTMLNVMGQLDPNSTN
;
A
#
# COMPACT_ATOMS: atom_id res chain seq x y z
N ALA A 1 -1.08 11.77 2.43
CA ALA A 1 -1.13 11.25 3.81
C ALA A 1 -2.31 10.30 4.04
N LEU A 2 -3.59 10.71 3.81
CA LEU A 2 -4.75 9.84 4.07
C LEU A 2 -4.71 8.55 3.24
N GLN A 3 -4.53 8.65 1.92
CA GLN A 3 -4.49 7.50 1.02
C GLN A 3 -3.36 6.52 1.35
N SER A 4 -2.20 7.00 1.79
CA SER A 4 -1.09 6.15 2.23
C SER A 4 -1.46 5.33 3.47
N VAL A 5 -2.09 5.96 4.46
CA VAL A 5 -2.56 5.26 5.67
C VAL A 5 -3.64 4.22 5.33
N MET A 6 -4.54 4.56 4.42
CA MET A 6 -5.57 3.62 3.94
C MET A 6 -4.95 2.42 3.23
N LEU A 7 -3.98 2.66 2.35
CA LEU A 7 -3.25 1.58 1.68
C LEU A 7 -2.56 0.68 2.71
N ASP A 8 -1.83 1.26 3.67
CA ASP A 8 -1.19 0.50 4.75
C ASP A 8 -2.19 -0.37 5.53
N GLY A 9 -3.40 0.17 5.80
CA GLY A 9 -4.49 -0.57 6.45
C GLY A 9 -4.98 -1.75 5.60
N LEU A 10 -5.23 -1.51 4.31
CA LEU A 10 -5.65 -2.56 3.37
C LEU A 10 -4.61 -3.65 3.22
N LEU A 11 -3.33 -3.29 3.09
CA LEU A 11 -2.23 -4.24 3.01
C LEU A 11 -2.10 -5.10 4.27
N ALA A 12 -2.26 -4.49 5.46
CA ALA A 12 -2.23 -5.24 6.72
C ALA A 12 -3.42 -6.20 6.83
N HIS A 13 -4.63 -5.76 6.43
CA HIS A 13 -5.82 -6.60 6.42
C HIS A 13 -5.68 -7.77 5.44
N LEU A 14 -5.29 -7.51 4.19
CA LEU A 14 -5.10 -8.54 3.17
C LEU A 14 -4.04 -9.57 3.57
N ASN A 15 -2.91 -9.12 4.11
CA ASN A 15 -1.88 -10.01 4.61
C ASN A 15 -2.38 -10.87 5.78
N LEU A 16 -3.18 -10.31 6.68
CA LEU A 16 -3.75 -11.08 7.79
C LEU A 16 -4.71 -12.17 7.29
N VAL A 17 -5.59 -11.85 6.35
CA VAL A 17 -6.49 -12.83 5.71
C VAL A 17 -5.69 -13.93 5.01
N ARG A 18 -4.62 -13.57 4.29
CA ARG A 18 -3.69 -14.52 3.65
C ARG A 18 -3.11 -15.48 4.67
N GLN A 19 -2.47 -14.98 5.72
CA GLN A 19 -1.82 -15.83 6.71
C GLN A 19 -2.81 -16.74 7.45
N PHE A 20 -4.02 -16.26 7.70
CA PHE A 20 -5.07 -17.08 8.28
C PHE A 20 -5.46 -18.26 7.38
N LYS A 21 -5.65 -18.03 6.07
CA LYS A 21 -5.96 -19.10 5.10
C LYS A 21 -4.80 -20.08 4.95
N LEU A 22 -3.55 -19.59 4.90
CA LEU A 22 -2.37 -20.44 4.79
C LEU A 22 -2.21 -21.35 6.02
N LEU A 23 -2.53 -20.86 7.21
CA LEU A 23 -2.54 -21.68 8.42
C LEU A 23 -3.63 -22.75 8.37
N ASP A 24 -4.81 -22.42 7.89
CA ASP A 24 -5.91 -23.39 7.74
C ASP A 24 -5.52 -24.53 6.79
N PHE A 25 -4.93 -24.22 5.64
CA PHE A 25 -4.39 -25.23 4.72
C PHE A 25 -3.29 -26.09 5.37
N ALA A 26 -2.35 -25.47 6.09
CA ALA A 26 -1.28 -26.18 6.76
C ALA A 26 -1.83 -27.14 7.82
N LYS A 27 -2.82 -26.74 8.62
CA LYS A 27 -3.49 -27.58 9.62
C LYS A 27 -4.25 -28.73 8.99
N SER A 28 -5.02 -28.46 7.92
CA SER A 28 -5.77 -29.48 7.20
C SER A 28 -4.85 -30.52 6.56
N SER A 29 -3.73 -30.08 5.96
CA SER A 29 -2.73 -31.01 5.41
C SER A 29 -2.06 -31.86 6.50
N ALA A 30 -1.66 -31.25 7.63
CA ALA A 30 -1.05 -32.00 8.74
C ALA A 30 -2.01 -33.06 9.31
N GLU A 31 -3.30 -32.76 9.41
CA GLU A 31 -4.31 -33.71 9.87
C GLU A 31 -4.55 -34.84 8.87
N ASN A 32 -4.54 -34.55 7.56
CA ASN A 32 -4.64 -35.57 6.52
C ASN A 32 -3.44 -36.53 6.55
N ILE A 33 -2.22 -35.99 6.63
CA ILE A 33 -0.99 -36.80 6.70
C ILE A 33 -0.96 -37.62 7.99
N LYS A 34 -1.43 -37.05 9.11
CA LYS A 34 -1.54 -37.79 10.39
C LYS A 34 -2.46 -38.99 10.27
N ARG A 35 -3.65 -38.80 9.68
CA ARG A 35 -4.59 -39.93 9.42
C ARG A 35 -3.97 -41.01 8.53
N GLN A 36 -3.21 -40.64 7.50
CA GLN A 36 -2.48 -41.58 6.68
C GLN A 36 -1.42 -42.35 7.49
N ALA A 37 -0.65 -41.68 8.33
CA ALA A 37 0.36 -42.32 9.17
C ALA A 37 -0.27 -43.32 10.16
N GLU A 38 -1.40 -42.98 10.76
CA GLU A 38 -2.16 -43.85 11.68
C GLU A 38 -2.73 -45.09 10.93
N LEU A 39 -3.22 -44.91 9.72
CA LEU A 39 -3.70 -46.01 8.89
C LEU A 39 -2.58 -47.02 8.50
N GLU A 40 -1.41 -46.50 8.12
CA GLU A 40 -0.28 -47.36 7.77
C GLU A 40 0.28 -48.08 9.01
N ASP A 41 0.33 -47.39 10.19
CA ASP A 41 0.73 -48.02 11.46
C ASP A 41 -0.22 -49.19 11.84
N ALA A 42 -1.54 -48.99 11.69
CA ALA A 42 -2.54 -50.03 11.92
C ALA A 42 -2.42 -51.22 10.93
N LYS A 43 -2.04 -50.97 9.65
CA LYS A 43 -1.77 -52.08 8.68
C LYS A 43 -0.54 -52.90 9.11
N VAL A 44 0.55 -52.25 9.55
CA VAL A 44 1.75 -52.95 10.02
C VAL A 44 1.44 -53.79 11.25
N GLN A 45 0.68 -53.28 12.22
CA GLN A 45 0.26 -54.02 13.42
C GLN A 45 -0.58 -55.26 13.06
N ARG A 46 -1.32 -55.24 11.95
CA ARG A 46 -2.08 -56.37 11.44
C ARG A 46 -1.26 -57.30 10.54
N GLY A 47 0.02 -57.05 10.34
CA GLY A 47 0.92 -57.84 9.50
C GLY A 47 0.75 -57.65 8.00
N SER A 48 0.00 -56.63 7.57
CA SER A 48 -0.30 -56.38 6.12
C SER A 48 0.36 -55.12 5.57
N GLY A 49 1.14 -54.37 6.35
CA GLY A 49 1.81 -53.15 5.95
C GLY A 49 3.34 -53.23 6.00
N LEU A 50 3.99 -52.23 5.40
CA LEU A 50 5.45 -52.07 5.43
C LEU A 50 5.86 -51.08 6.50
N SER A 51 6.81 -51.43 7.35
CA SER A 51 7.36 -50.50 8.39
C SER A 51 8.01 -49.27 7.77
N THR A 52 8.53 -49.37 6.53
CA THR A 52 9.08 -48.24 5.77
C THR A 52 8.02 -47.21 5.44
N ASP A 53 6.80 -47.60 5.08
CA ASP A 53 5.69 -46.72 4.78
C ASP A 53 5.28 -45.91 6.02
N VAL A 54 5.26 -46.55 7.20
CA VAL A 54 4.99 -45.87 8.47
C VAL A 54 6.05 -44.80 8.78
N LEU A 55 7.33 -45.12 8.59
CA LEU A 55 8.41 -44.16 8.83
C LEU A 55 8.37 -43.01 7.84
N GLN A 56 8.05 -43.24 6.57
CA GLN A 56 7.84 -42.19 5.56
C GLN A 56 6.67 -41.28 5.93
N ALA A 57 5.51 -41.83 6.30
CA ALA A 57 4.36 -41.06 6.73
C ALA A 57 4.67 -40.22 7.97
N LYS A 58 5.37 -40.77 8.96
CA LYS A 58 5.82 -40.04 10.16
C LYS A 58 6.80 -38.91 9.82
N THR A 59 7.70 -39.13 8.85
CA THR A 59 8.61 -38.07 8.38
C THR A 59 7.84 -36.94 7.70
N GLN A 60 6.87 -37.24 6.84
CA GLN A 60 6.01 -36.23 6.20
C GLN A 60 5.15 -35.50 7.22
N LEU A 61 4.63 -36.20 8.24
CA LEU A 61 3.88 -35.60 9.35
C LEU A 61 4.74 -34.60 10.13
N ALA A 62 5.97 -34.96 10.47
CA ALA A 62 6.88 -34.03 11.14
C ALA A 62 7.15 -32.78 10.30
N GLY A 63 7.32 -32.92 8.98
CA GLY A 63 7.44 -31.79 8.04
C GLY A 63 6.18 -30.92 7.98
N ALA A 64 5.00 -31.54 7.95
CA ALA A 64 3.72 -30.81 7.96
C ALA A 64 3.51 -30.06 9.29
N GLN A 65 3.84 -30.68 10.45
CA GLN A 65 3.78 -30.03 11.74
C GLN A 65 4.74 -28.83 11.84
N ALA A 66 5.96 -28.96 11.32
CA ALA A 66 6.91 -27.84 11.25
C ALA A 66 6.36 -26.67 10.39
N ARG A 67 5.63 -26.98 9.32
CA ARG A 67 4.94 -25.97 8.50
C ARG A 67 3.84 -25.27 9.27
N VAL A 68 3.01 -26.00 10.04
CA VAL A 68 1.98 -25.40 10.90
C VAL A 68 2.61 -24.42 11.88
N ILE A 69 3.70 -24.81 12.58
CA ILE A 69 4.40 -23.94 13.53
C ILE A 69 4.89 -22.66 12.85
N ARG A 70 5.44 -22.76 11.63
CA ARG A 70 5.91 -21.61 10.87
C ARG A 70 4.76 -20.67 10.52
N THR A 71 3.67 -21.20 9.94
CA THR A 71 2.51 -20.38 9.55
C THR A 71 1.77 -19.78 10.75
N GLU A 72 1.80 -20.44 11.93
CA GLU A 72 1.32 -19.82 13.18
C GLU A 72 2.18 -18.62 13.59
N GLY A 73 3.49 -18.70 13.41
CA GLY A 73 4.40 -17.57 13.61
C GLY A 73 4.10 -16.41 12.66
N ASP A 74 3.91 -16.71 11.38
CA ASP A 74 3.60 -15.72 10.34
C ASP A 74 2.25 -15.04 10.60
N LEU A 75 1.24 -15.81 11.04
CA LEU A 75 -0.05 -15.24 11.46
C LEU A 75 0.10 -14.29 12.65
N LYS A 76 0.91 -14.63 13.65
CA LYS A 76 1.18 -13.75 14.81
C LYS A 76 1.85 -12.45 14.34
N ASN A 77 2.79 -12.53 13.41
CA ASN A 77 3.45 -11.34 12.83
C ASN A 77 2.44 -10.45 12.09
N ALA A 78 1.54 -11.05 11.31
CA ALA A 78 0.47 -10.32 10.61
C ALA A 78 -0.52 -9.67 11.60
N LEU A 79 -0.87 -10.35 12.70
CA LEU A 79 -1.68 -9.79 13.80
C LEU A 79 -1.00 -8.59 14.46
N ASN A 80 0.30 -8.67 14.72
CA ASN A 80 1.07 -7.55 15.29
C ASN A 80 1.05 -6.33 14.34
N ARG A 81 1.20 -6.54 13.03
CA ARG A 81 1.12 -5.47 12.05
C ARG A 81 -0.29 -4.88 12.00
N TYR A 82 -1.32 -5.71 11.99
CA TYR A 82 -2.72 -5.27 12.04
C TYR A 82 -2.99 -4.42 13.28
N ARG A 83 -2.60 -4.89 14.47
CA ARG A 83 -2.74 -4.14 15.73
C ARG A 83 -1.99 -2.79 15.69
N ALA A 84 -0.79 -2.75 15.10
CA ALA A 84 -0.02 -1.51 15.00
C ALA A 84 -0.74 -0.43 14.18
N ILE A 85 -1.52 -0.84 13.16
CA ILE A 85 -2.24 0.10 12.28
C ILE A 85 -3.62 0.44 12.82
N PHE A 86 -4.40 -0.57 13.27
CA PHE A 86 -5.79 -0.39 13.69
C PHE A 86 -5.98 -0.13 15.20
N GLY A 87 -4.89 -0.22 15.99
CA GLY A 87 -4.91 -0.03 17.44
C GLY A 87 -5.56 -1.19 18.24
N LYS A 88 -6.14 -2.19 17.55
CA LYS A 88 -6.83 -3.34 18.16
C LYS A 88 -6.69 -4.58 17.28
N GLU A 89 -6.85 -5.75 17.89
CA GLU A 89 -6.98 -7.02 17.15
C GLU A 89 -8.39 -7.17 16.54
N PRO A 90 -8.53 -7.92 15.44
CA PRO A 90 -9.85 -8.24 14.90
C PRO A 90 -10.63 -9.14 15.88
N GLU A 91 -11.93 -8.88 16.03
CA GLU A 91 -12.79 -9.64 16.97
C GLU A 91 -12.86 -11.14 16.63
N LYS A 92 -12.86 -11.48 15.37
CA LYS A 92 -12.92 -12.86 14.87
C LYS A 92 -12.16 -12.98 13.55
N LEU A 93 -11.09 -13.77 13.53
CA LEU A 93 -10.28 -14.01 12.33
C LEU A 93 -11.07 -14.70 11.20
N ASN A 94 -11.99 -15.59 11.54
CA ASN A 94 -12.82 -16.31 10.56
C ASN A 94 -13.91 -15.46 9.90
N LYS A 95 -14.13 -14.22 10.35
CA LYS A 95 -15.05 -13.24 9.73
C LYS A 95 -14.35 -12.22 8.85
N LEU A 96 -13.00 -12.29 8.77
CA LEU A 96 -12.25 -11.44 7.88
C LEU A 96 -12.42 -11.94 6.45
N ASN A 97 -13.01 -11.10 5.62
CA ASN A 97 -13.19 -11.38 4.20
C ASN A 97 -12.24 -10.52 3.36
N PHE A 98 -11.99 -10.96 2.15
CA PHE A 98 -11.37 -10.10 1.13
C PHE A 98 -12.31 -8.91 0.86
N PRO A 99 -11.78 -7.67 0.84
CA PRO A 99 -12.56 -6.53 0.42
C PRO A 99 -12.97 -6.71 -1.06
N ARG A 100 -14.10 -6.11 -1.43
CA ARG A 100 -14.51 -6.08 -2.83
C ARG A 100 -13.46 -5.31 -3.63
N LEU A 101 -13.01 -5.90 -4.72
CA LEU A 101 -12.06 -5.24 -5.62
C LEU A 101 -12.82 -4.34 -6.59
N PRO A 102 -12.55 -3.03 -6.63
CA PRO A 102 -13.22 -2.09 -7.53
C PRO A 102 -12.60 -2.15 -8.94
N LEU A 103 -12.82 -3.27 -9.64
CA LEU A 103 -12.24 -3.51 -10.96
C LEU A 103 -12.80 -2.59 -12.03
N GLU A 104 -14.02 -2.08 -11.83
CA GLU A 104 -14.71 -1.14 -12.72
C GLU A 104 -14.07 0.26 -12.79
N VAL A 105 -13.21 0.59 -11.81
CA VAL A 105 -12.51 1.91 -11.76
C VAL A 105 -11.13 1.83 -12.39
N LEU A 106 -10.67 0.61 -12.72
CA LEU A 106 -9.33 0.44 -13.29
C LEU A 106 -9.30 0.90 -14.75
N PRO A 107 -8.21 1.57 -15.18
CA PRO A 107 -8.05 2.00 -16.56
C PRO A 107 -7.92 0.82 -17.52
N GLU A 108 -8.39 0.99 -18.75
CA GLU A 108 -8.29 -0.04 -19.79
C GLU A 108 -6.93 -0.06 -20.50
N SER A 109 -6.17 1.04 -20.40
CA SER A 109 -4.86 1.18 -21.03
C SER A 109 -3.83 1.88 -20.14
N LEU A 110 -2.55 1.66 -20.44
CA LEU A 110 -1.45 2.34 -19.75
C LEU A 110 -1.49 3.86 -19.97
N ASP A 111 -1.85 4.32 -21.15
CA ASP A 111 -1.92 5.76 -21.48
C ASP A 111 -3.04 6.43 -20.68
N GLU A 112 -4.17 5.76 -20.53
CA GLU A 112 -5.26 6.24 -19.69
C GLU A 112 -4.84 6.30 -18.22
N LEU A 113 -4.13 5.27 -17.71
CA LEU A 113 -3.58 5.30 -16.36
C LEU A 113 -2.68 6.51 -16.13
N ILE A 114 -1.74 6.77 -17.06
CA ILE A 114 -0.81 7.90 -16.95
C ILE A 114 -1.60 9.22 -16.93
N TYR A 115 -2.57 9.38 -17.80
CA TYR A 115 -3.42 10.58 -17.83
C TYR A 115 -4.15 10.79 -16.49
N ILE A 116 -4.79 9.74 -15.96
CA ILE A 116 -5.49 9.81 -14.66
C ILE A 116 -4.53 10.19 -13.53
N VAL A 117 -3.34 9.61 -13.51
CA VAL A 117 -2.31 9.85 -12.50
C VAL A 117 -1.81 11.30 -12.56
N GLU A 118 -1.53 11.84 -13.75
CA GLU A 118 -1.07 13.22 -13.93
C GLU A 118 -2.10 14.26 -13.44
N GLU A 119 -3.39 13.95 -13.57
CA GLU A 119 -4.46 14.85 -13.14
C GLU A 119 -4.83 14.70 -11.65
N ASN A 120 -4.82 13.48 -11.13
CA ASN A 120 -5.41 13.20 -9.82
C ASN A 120 -4.41 12.90 -8.71
N ASN A 121 -3.15 12.55 -9.03
CA ASN A 121 -2.18 12.18 -8.00
C ASN A 121 -1.93 13.35 -7.02
N PRO A 122 -2.17 13.15 -5.70
CA PRO A 122 -2.06 14.24 -4.72
C PRO A 122 -0.65 14.80 -4.56
N SER A 123 0.39 13.96 -4.72
CA SER A 123 1.78 14.38 -4.62
C SER A 123 2.14 15.30 -5.80
N LEU A 124 1.73 14.93 -7.00
CA LEU A 124 1.96 15.73 -8.20
C LEU A 124 1.21 17.07 -8.15
N ARG A 125 -0.02 17.06 -7.63
CA ARG A 125 -0.78 18.29 -7.39
C ARG A 125 -0.10 19.21 -6.38
N ALA A 126 0.46 18.66 -5.31
CA ALA A 126 1.19 19.45 -4.32
C ALA A 126 2.44 20.11 -4.91
N GLU A 127 3.23 19.39 -5.71
CA GLU A 127 4.41 19.94 -6.39
C GLU A 127 4.04 20.98 -7.45
N ARG A 128 2.95 20.78 -8.19
CA ARG A 128 2.41 21.76 -9.15
C ARG A 128 2.04 23.07 -8.46
N ILE A 129 1.39 23.00 -7.29
CA ILE A 129 1.07 24.17 -6.46
C ILE A 129 2.36 24.81 -5.94
N GLY A 130 3.32 24.01 -5.48
CA GLY A 130 4.63 24.51 -5.02
C GLY A 130 5.38 25.29 -6.10
N ALA A 131 5.36 24.80 -7.36
CA ALA A 131 5.93 25.52 -8.50
C ALA A 131 5.19 26.84 -8.79
N SER A 132 3.87 26.87 -8.62
CA SER A 132 3.08 28.10 -8.75
C SER A 132 3.41 29.11 -7.65
N ILE A 133 3.52 28.67 -6.40
CA ILE A 133 3.93 29.51 -5.27
C ILE A 133 5.32 30.12 -5.55
N ALA A 134 6.29 29.31 -5.97
CA ALA A 134 7.63 29.83 -6.28
C ALA A 134 7.65 30.88 -7.41
N ARG A 135 6.71 30.78 -8.36
CA ARG A 135 6.52 31.81 -9.41
C ARG A 135 6.00 33.12 -8.82
N GLU A 136 4.99 33.04 -7.96
CA GLU A 136 4.42 34.21 -7.29
C GLU A 136 5.42 34.84 -6.32
N ASP A 137 6.20 34.05 -5.62
CA ASP A 137 7.28 34.53 -4.74
C ASP A 137 8.36 35.30 -5.52
N LEU A 138 8.70 34.84 -6.74
CA LEU A 138 9.58 35.59 -7.63
C LEU A 138 8.97 36.95 -8.04
N ALA A 139 7.69 36.96 -8.40
CA ALA A 139 6.98 38.18 -8.74
C ALA A 139 6.90 39.15 -7.55
N LYS A 140 6.60 38.63 -6.35
CA LYS A 140 6.60 39.36 -5.10
C LYS A 140 7.98 39.95 -4.78
N THR A 141 9.04 39.14 -4.85
CA THR A 141 10.42 39.61 -4.63
C THR A 141 10.79 40.74 -5.57
N ARG A 142 10.38 40.62 -6.85
CA ARG A 142 10.60 41.68 -7.83
C ARG A 142 9.87 42.99 -7.46
N ALA A 143 8.62 42.87 -6.99
CA ALA A 143 7.85 44.03 -6.54
C ALA A 143 8.44 44.66 -5.28
N ASP A 144 8.76 43.86 -4.26
CA ASP A 144 9.29 44.31 -2.98
C ASP A 144 10.64 45.04 -3.09
N GLU A 145 11.51 44.57 -4.05
CA GLU A 145 12.86 45.12 -4.22
C GLU A 145 12.93 46.29 -5.21
N PHE A 146 12.00 46.38 -6.19
CA PHE A 146 12.12 47.32 -7.29
C PHE A 146 10.90 48.26 -7.48
N MET A 147 9.82 48.09 -6.67
CA MET A 147 8.66 48.99 -6.73
C MET A 147 8.53 49.83 -5.48
N PRO A 148 8.05 51.08 -5.57
CA PRO A 148 7.70 51.86 -4.41
C PRO A 148 6.51 51.24 -3.66
N LYS A 149 6.53 51.33 -2.33
CA LYS A 149 5.40 50.97 -1.48
C LYS A 149 4.50 52.18 -1.30
N PHE A 150 3.22 51.98 -1.42
CA PHE A 150 2.20 53.01 -1.20
C PHE A 150 1.32 52.57 -0.03
N ASP A 151 1.30 53.38 1.01
CA ASP A 151 0.52 53.17 2.22
C ASP A 151 -0.51 54.29 2.40
N VAL A 152 -1.74 53.90 2.71
CA VAL A 152 -2.78 54.84 3.16
C VAL A 152 -2.93 54.61 4.66
N ILE A 153 -2.60 55.61 5.43
CA ILE A 153 -2.62 55.57 6.90
C ILE A 153 -3.72 56.48 7.41
N GLY A 154 -4.70 55.89 8.11
CA GLY A 154 -5.70 56.60 8.87
C GLY A 154 -5.39 56.51 10.36
N GLU A 155 -5.27 57.63 11.02
CA GLU A 155 -4.99 57.72 12.47
C GLU A 155 -6.05 58.58 13.16
N HIS A 156 -6.63 58.07 14.22
CA HIS A 156 -7.50 58.82 15.11
C HIS A 156 -6.90 58.77 16.51
N LYS A 157 -6.62 59.98 17.06
CA LYS A 157 -6.09 60.13 18.39
C LYS A 157 -7.10 60.86 19.25
N ALA A 158 -7.57 60.24 20.33
CA ALA A 158 -8.37 60.86 21.37
C ALA A 158 -7.49 61.06 22.60
N LYS A 159 -7.38 62.27 23.07
CA LYS A 159 -6.61 62.67 24.26
C LYS A 159 -7.50 63.40 25.20
N GLU A 160 -7.40 63.12 26.51
CA GLU A 160 -8.07 63.81 27.58
C GLU A 160 -7.01 64.31 28.58
N ASP A 161 -7.06 65.59 28.90
CA ASP A 161 -6.14 66.30 29.85
C ASP A 161 -4.63 66.02 29.60
N SER A 162 -4.21 65.99 28.34
CA SER A 162 -2.87 65.57 27.89
C SER A 162 -2.04 66.81 27.46
N GLY A 163 -0.73 66.85 27.85
CA GLY A 163 0.24 67.87 27.41
C GLY A 163 -0.02 69.28 27.93
N GLY A 164 -0.68 69.41 29.07
CA GLY A 164 -0.93 70.74 29.73
C GLY A 164 -2.20 71.44 29.22
N THR A 165 -2.99 70.81 28.36
CA THR A 165 -4.29 71.33 27.90
C THR A 165 -5.40 70.54 28.60
N VAL A 166 -6.28 71.26 29.31
CA VAL A 166 -7.44 70.69 30.02
C VAL A 166 -8.57 70.50 29.00
N GLY A 167 -9.15 69.29 28.95
CA GLY A 167 -10.28 68.92 28.10
C GLY A 167 -9.97 67.81 27.07
N SER A 168 -10.99 67.43 26.34
CA SER A 168 -10.91 66.35 25.29
C SER A 168 -10.45 66.94 23.97
N GLN A 169 -9.39 66.34 23.39
CA GLN A 169 -8.86 66.70 22.07
C GLN A 169 -8.93 65.48 21.18
N GLN A 170 -9.49 65.62 19.97
CA GLN A 170 -9.58 64.58 18.97
C GLN A 170 -8.88 65.01 17.66
N ASP A 171 -7.87 64.24 17.27
CA ASP A 171 -7.11 64.50 16.05
C ASP A 171 -7.37 63.39 15.04
N TRP A 172 -7.67 63.76 13.81
CA TRP A 172 -7.82 62.85 12.66
C TRP A 172 -6.71 63.13 11.66
N LEU A 173 -6.02 62.07 11.24
CA LEU A 173 -5.02 62.16 10.21
C LEU A 173 -5.28 61.10 9.16
N ILE A 174 -5.36 61.51 7.89
CA ILE A 174 -5.31 60.61 6.75
C ILE A 174 -4.12 61.06 5.91
N LYS A 175 -3.15 60.17 5.72
CA LYS A 175 -2.01 60.42 4.84
C LYS A 175 -1.79 59.33 3.82
N LEU A 176 -1.35 59.69 2.63
CA LEU A 176 -0.80 58.83 1.63
C LEU A 176 0.72 58.90 1.72
N GLU A 177 1.36 57.78 1.91
CA GLU A 177 2.81 57.65 1.99
C GLU A 177 3.33 56.79 0.86
N ALA A 178 4.32 57.26 0.12
CA ALA A 178 5.06 56.51 -0.87
C ALA A 178 6.50 56.35 -0.38
N SER A 179 6.93 55.13 -0.15
CA SER A 179 8.29 54.82 0.31
C SER A 179 9.03 53.97 -0.75
N TYR A 180 10.27 54.38 -1.05
CA TYR A 180 11.16 53.67 -1.94
C TYR A 180 12.54 53.52 -1.32
N SER A 181 12.99 52.26 -1.16
CA SER A 181 14.31 51.97 -0.60
C SER A 181 15.33 51.68 -1.69
N LEU A 182 16.27 52.59 -1.89
CA LEU A 182 17.42 52.39 -2.79
C LEU A 182 18.51 51.54 -2.11
N ASN A 183 18.80 50.37 -2.66
CA ASN A 183 19.83 49.48 -2.13
C ASN A 183 21.09 49.58 -3.00
N LEU A 184 22.03 50.43 -2.60
CA LEU A 184 23.27 50.70 -3.34
C LEU A 184 24.26 49.52 -3.30
N GLY A 185 24.05 48.50 -2.46
CA GLY A 185 24.90 47.32 -2.34
C GLY A 185 24.59 46.17 -3.29
N LEU A 186 23.74 46.38 -4.30
CA LEU A 186 23.26 45.32 -5.24
C LEU A 186 22.57 44.13 -4.57
N THR A 187 22.18 44.27 -3.31
CA THR A 187 21.49 43.23 -2.55
C THR A 187 20.17 42.84 -3.24
N ALA A 188 19.39 43.83 -3.68
CA ALA A 188 18.14 43.63 -4.43
C ALA A 188 18.33 42.74 -5.66
N VAL A 189 19.41 42.96 -6.44
CA VAL A 189 19.72 42.14 -7.62
C VAL A 189 20.09 40.69 -7.23
N ASN A 190 20.85 40.52 -6.14
CA ASN A 190 21.23 39.18 -5.68
C ASN A 190 20.04 38.45 -5.07
N THR A 191 19.16 39.11 -4.32
CA THR A 191 17.90 38.58 -3.79
C THR A 191 17.00 38.09 -4.94
N LEU A 192 16.84 38.93 -5.98
CA LEU A 192 16.05 38.56 -7.17
C LEU A 192 16.67 37.35 -7.89
N ARG A 193 18.01 37.29 -8.04
CA ARG A 193 18.70 36.15 -8.63
C ARG A 193 18.49 34.87 -7.81
N ALA A 194 18.60 34.95 -6.48
CA ALA A 194 18.35 33.83 -5.59
C ALA A 194 16.91 33.32 -5.69
N SER A 195 15.92 34.21 -5.68
CA SER A 195 14.50 33.87 -5.87
C SER A 195 14.26 33.21 -7.23
N ARG A 196 14.89 33.70 -8.31
CA ARG A 196 14.81 33.08 -9.64
C ARG A 196 15.41 31.68 -9.66
N GLN A 197 16.56 31.46 -9.03
CA GLN A 197 17.15 30.12 -8.93
C GLN A 197 16.29 29.16 -8.11
N ASN A 198 15.67 29.65 -7.05
CA ASN A 198 14.72 28.86 -6.28
C ASN A 198 13.47 28.45 -7.09
N GLN A 199 12.93 29.37 -7.90
CA GLN A 199 11.83 29.09 -8.82
C GLN A 199 12.24 28.02 -9.84
N ILE A 200 13.43 28.13 -10.45
CA ILE A 200 13.95 27.11 -11.40
C ILE A 200 14.11 25.75 -10.69
N ALA A 201 14.68 25.74 -9.50
CA ALA A 201 14.87 24.50 -8.73
C ALA A 201 13.53 23.83 -8.39
N THR A 202 12.50 24.60 -8.05
CA THR A 202 11.17 24.08 -7.74
C THR A 202 10.45 23.55 -8.99
N VAL A 203 10.60 24.20 -10.13
CA VAL A 203 10.07 23.68 -11.42
C VAL A 203 10.76 22.38 -11.82
N ASN A 204 12.07 22.28 -11.65
CA ASN A 204 12.80 21.03 -11.93
C ASN A 204 12.35 19.90 -10.98
N ARG A 205 12.16 20.17 -9.67
CA ARG A 205 11.59 19.17 -8.75
C ARG A 205 10.22 18.68 -9.17
N PHE A 206 9.38 19.56 -9.67
CA PHE A 206 8.07 19.14 -10.22
C PHE A 206 8.25 18.20 -11.43
N GLY A 207 9.22 18.50 -12.33
CA GLY A 207 9.57 17.59 -13.42
C GLY A 207 10.04 16.22 -12.94
N ASP A 208 11.02 16.20 -12.04
CA ASP A 208 11.56 14.98 -11.46
C ASP A 208 10.45 14.15 -10.75
N GLN A 209 9.58 14.81 -10.00
CA GLN A 209 8.47 14.14 -9.32
C GLN A 209 7.44 13.57 -10.30
N ARG A 210 7.17 14.26 -11.40
CA ARG A 210 6.30 13.75 -12.46
C ARG A 210 6.87 12.47 -13.08
N ASP A 211 8.15 12.48 -13.43
CA ASP A 211 8.80 11.33 -14.05
C ASP A 211 8.83 10.13 -13.08
N LEU A 212 9.07 10.36 -11.79
CA LEU A 212 9.01 9.33 -10.75
C LEU A 212 7.60 8.74 -10.59
N ILE A 213 6.57 9.57 -10.61
CA ILE A 213 5.18 9.13 -10.48
C ILE A 213 4.74 8.37 -11.74
N GLU A 214 5.19 8.80 -12.93
CA GLU A 214 4.96 8.06 -14.18
C GLU A 214 5.61 6.67 -14.12
N GLU A 215 6.83 6.56 -13.62
CA GLU A 215 7.49 5.26 -13.39
C GLU A 215 6.66 4.40 -12.42
N GLN A 216 6.20 4.95 -11.31
CA GLN A 216 5.34 4.23 -10.36
C GLN A 216 4.04 3.73 -11.02
N ALA A 217 3.42 4.54 -11.87
CA ALA A 217 2.23 4.15 -12.62
C ALA A 217 2.51 2.99 -13.58
N ARG A 218 3.60 3.05 -14.34
CA ARG A 218 4.05 1.97 -15.23
C ARG A 218 4.35 0.68 -14.48
N ASN A 219 5.00 0.80 -13.32
CA ASN A 219 5.31 -0.35 -12.45
C ASN A 219 4.02 -0.96 -11.87
N ALA A 220 3.07 -0.16 -11.40
CA ALA A 220 1.78 -0.63 -10.90
C ALA A 220 0.96 -1.34 -11.99
N TRP A 221 0.97 -0.82 -13.21
CA TRP A 221 0.34 -1.45 -14.38
C TRP A 221 0.93 -2.84 -14.67
N ASN A 222 2.26 -2.91 -14.79
CA ASN A 222 2.96 -4.16 -15.05
C ASN A 222 2.75 -5.18 -13.93
N GLN A 223 2.76 -4.71 -12.68
CA GLN A 223 2.52 -5.55 -11.50
C GLN A 223 1.11 -6.15 -11.53
N LEU A 224 0.08 -5.34 -11.82
CA LEU A 224 -1.29 -5.84 -11.92
C LEU A 224 -1.43 -6.91 -12.99
N GLN A 225 -0.91 -6.67 -14.19
CA GLN A 225 -0.97 -7.66 -15.27
C GLN A 225 -0.22 -8.95 -14.93
N THR A 226 0.94 -8.82 -14.29
CA THR A 226 1.77 -9.97 -13.90
C THR A 226 1.09 -10.79 -12.82
N THR A 227 0.55 -10.15 -11.79
CA THR A 227 -0.13 -10.85 -10.69
C THR A 227 -1.41 -11.53 -11.16
N GLN A 228 -2.20 -10.93 -12.06
CA GLN A 228 -3.39 -11.55 -12.65
C GLN A 228 -3.04 -12.83 -13.43
N LYS A 229 -2.03 -12.78 -14.28
CA LYS A 229 -1.57 -13.97 -15.04
C LYS A 229 -1.01 -15.05 -14.12
N ASN A 230 -0.27 -14.64 -13.07
CA ASN A 230 0.26 -15.56 -12.08
C ASN A 230 -0.87 -16.23 -11.28
N ALA A 231 -1.88 -15.48 -10.85
CA ALA A 231 -3.03 -16.03 -10.14
C ALA A 231 -3.76 -17.09 -11.00
N GLN A 232 -3.99 -16.81 -12.28
CA GLN A 232 -4.60 -17.78 -13.20
C GLN A 232 -3.76 -19.05 -13.31
N SER A 233 -2.42 -18.94 -13.40
CA SER A 233 -1.53 -20.09 -13.50
C SER A 233 -1.48 -20.91 -12.21
N THR A 234 -1.44 -20.26 -11.05
CA THR A 234 -1.40 -20.93 -9.74
C THR A 234 -2.73 -21.59 -9.39
N HIS A 235 -3.88 -21.02 -9.79
CA HIS A 235 -5.18 -21.68 -9.68
C HIS A 235 -5.22 -22.97 -10.53
N ASN A 236 -4.81 -22.89 -11.79
CA ASN A 236 -4.74 -24.07 -12.65
C ASN A 236 -3.81 -25.15 -12.06
N GLN A 237 -2.68 -24.76 -11.48
CA GLN A 237 -1.79 -25.69 -10.79
C GLN A 237 -2.45 -26.35 -9.57
N ALA A 238 -3.22 -25.59 -8.78
CA ALA A 238 -3.94 -26.10 -7.61
C ALA A 238 -5.04 -27.11 -8.02
N ASP A 239 -5.77 -26.82 -9.11
CA ASP A 239 -6.80 -27.71 -9.65
C ASP A 239 -6.19 -29.03 -10.12
N ILE A 240 -5.10 -28.97 -10.90
CA ILE A 240 -4.38 -30.16 -11.37
C ILE A 240 -3.81 -30.99 -10.20
N ALA A 241 -3.25 -30.31 -9.17
CA ALA A 241 -2.73 -30.99 -7.99
C ALA A 241 -3.85 -31.67 -7.17
N SER A 242 -5.05 -31.06 -7.14
CA SER A 242 -6.22 -31.64 -6.49
C SER A 242 -6.70 -32.90 -7.21
N GLU A 243 -6.84 -32.83 -8.54
CA GLU A 243 -7.22 -34.01 -9.36
C GLU A 243 -6.19 -35.13 -9.24
N PHE A 244 -4.90 -34.78 -9.31
CA PHE A 244 -3.83 -35.79 -9.15
C PHE A 244 -3.93 -36.48 -7.78
N LEU A 245 -4.12 -35.75 -6.71
CA LEU A 245 -4.22 -36.35 -5.38
C LEU A 245 -5.45 -37.26 -5.26
N GLU A 246 -6.60 -36.85 -5.80
CA GLU A 246 -7.82 -37.65 -5.78
C GLU A 246 -7.61 -38.96 -6.51
N LEU A 247 -7.02 -38.94 -7.72
CA LEU A 247 -6.70 -40.14 -8.48
C LEU A 247 -5.66 -41.01 -7.76
N ALA A 248 -4.61 -40.41 -7.21
CA ALA A 248 -3.57 -41.14 -6.48
C ALA A 248 -4.13 -41.87 -5.25
N ARG A 249 -5.08 -41.26 -4.52
CA ARG A 249 -5.78 -41.92 -3.40
C ARG A 249 -6.62 -43.10 -3.87
N ARG A 250 -7.41 -42.97 -4.95
CA ARG A 250 -8.23 -44.07 -5.51
C ARG A 250 -7.35 -45.24 -6.00
N GLU A 251 -6.25 -44.93 -6.70
CA GLU A 251 -5.31 -45.95 -7.17
C GLU A 251 -4.60 -46.64 -5.99
N ARG A 252 -4.32 -45.91 -4.90
CA ARG A 252 -3.75 -46.50 -3.67
C ARG A 252 -4.74 -47.47 -2.99
N GLU A 253 -6.03 -47.12 -2.94
CA GLU A 253 -7.07 -47.99 -2.40
C GLU A 253 -7.17 -49.31 -3.18
N LEU A 254 -6.95 -49.25 -4.49
CA LEU A 254 -6.91 -50.41 -5.37
C LEU A 254 -5.56 -51.18 -5.31
N GLY A 255 -4.58 -50.70 -4.56
CA GLY A 255 -3.26 -51.31 -4.44
C GLY A 255 -2.30 -51.00 -5.60
N ASN A 256 -2.68 -50.12 -6.55
CA ASN A 256 -1.91 -49.83 -7.75
C ASN A 256 -0.95 -48.67 -7.62
N ARG A 257 -0.92 -47.98 -6.47
CA ARG A 257 -0.06 -46.82 -6.21
C ARG A 257 0.63 -46.88 -4.85
N SER A 258 1.83 -46.34 -4.79
CA SER A 258 2.61 -46.28 -3.54
C SER A 258 2.07 -45.21 -2.57
N LEU A 259 2.33 -45.37 -1.26
CA LEU A 259 2.00 -44.34 -0.27
C LEU A 259 2.77 -43.05 -0.52
N ILE A 260 4.02 -43.14 -0.95
CA ILE A 260 4.87 -41.98 -1.18
C ILE A 260 4.28 -41.04 -2.24
N ASP A 261 3.62 -41.62 -3.27
CA ASP A 261 2.97 -40.80 -4.32
C ASP A 261 1.76 -40.05 -3.78
N VAL A 262 0.98 -40.63 -2.87
CA VAL A 262 -0.15 -39.99 -2.21
C VAL A 262 0.35 -38.84 -1.30
N LEU A 263 1.40 -39.10 -0.50
CA LEU A 263 2.00 -38.10 0.38
C LEU A 263 2.67 -36.96 -0.41
N ALA A 264 3.27 -37.26 -1.54
CA ALA A 264 3.79 -36.27 -2.48
C ALA A 264 2.66 -35.41 -3.08
N GLY A 265 1.54 -36.06 -3.47
CA GLY A 265 0.33 -35.34 -3.91
C GLY A 265 -0.27 -34.43 -2.86
N GLU A 266 -0.34 -34.85 -1.59
CA GLU A 266 -0.75 -33.98 -0.46
C GLU A 266 0.15 -32.74 -0.34
N THR A 267 1.46 -32.95 -0.47
CA THR A 267 2.42 -31.85 -0.40
C THR A 267 2.32 -30.92 -1.60
N ALA A 268 2.10 -31.47 -2.79
CA ALA A 268 1.90 -30.68 -4.00
C ALA A 268 0.62 -29.84 -3.92
N LEU A 269 -0.49 -30.43 -3.48
CA LEU A 269 -1.76 -29.71 -3.32
C LEU A 269 -1.67 -28.57 -2.32
N ILE A 270 -1.08 -28.81 -1.12
CA ILE A 270 -0.95 -27.74 -0.12
C ILE A 270 -0.09 -26.60 -0.62
N ASN A 271 1.00 -26.89 -1.33
CA ASN A 271 1.85 -25.86 -1.92
C ASN A 271 1.10 -25.07 -2.99
N ALA A 272 0.48 -25.75 -3.96
CA ALA A 272 -0.26 -25.11 -5.03
C ALA A 272 -1.45 -24.27 -4.53
N SER A 273 -2.22 -24.77 -3.53
CA SER A 273 -3.32 -24.02 -2.91
C SER A 273 -2.82 -22.80 -2.12
N SER A 274 -1.67 -22.92 -1.47
CA SER A 274 -1.02 -21.81 -0.76
C SER A 274 -0.53 -20.73 -1.74
N ASP A 275 0.05 -21.15 -2.86
CA ASP A 275 0.54 -20.25 -3.91
C ASP A 275 -0.63 -19.54 -4.60
N ALA A 276 -1.73 -20.24 -4.90
CA ALA A 276 -2.94 -19.66 -5.48
C ALA A 276 -3.56 -18.61 -4.54
N THR A 277 -3.71 -18.94 -3.25
CA THR A 277 -4.23 -17.98 -2.24
C THR A 277 -3.32 -16.76 -2.08
N SER A 278 -2.01 -16.96 -2.15
CA SER A 278 -1.05 -15.86 -2.08
C SER A 278 -1.16 -14.99 -3.34
N ALA A 279 -1.29 -15.59 -4.51
CA ALA A 279 -1.45 -14.88 -5.77
C ALA A 279 -2.75 -14.05 -5.83
N ASP A 280 -3.88 -14.58 -5.31
CA ASP A 280 -5.12 -13.80 -5.16
C ASP A 280 -4.92 -12.55 -4.29
N THR A 281 -4.18 -12.73 -3.20
CA THR A 281 -3.86 -11.60 -2.32
C THR A 281 -2.98 -10.59 -3.03
N ASP A 282 -2.00 -11.04 -3.82
CA ASP A 282 -1.10 -10.16 -4.57
C ASP A 282 -1.85 -9.40 -5.67
N VAL A 283 -2.87 -9.99 -6.30
CA VAL A 283 -3.79 -9.26 -7.21
C VAL A 283 -4.52 -8.16 -6.47
N ALA A 284 -5.09 -8.45 -5.30
CA ALA A 284 -5.78 -7.45 -4.50
C ALA A 284 -4.84 -6.30 -4.07
N ILE A 285 -3.63 -6.62 -3.64
CA ILE A 285 -2.60 -5.64 -3.31
C ILE A 285 -2.25 -4.77 -4.54
N ALA A 286 -2.09 -5.37 -5.71
CA ALA A 286 -1.78 -4.64 -6.94
C ALA A 286 -2.91 -3.68 -7.34
N VAL A 287 -4.17 -4.10 -7.22
CA VAL A 287 -5.35 -3.24 -7.48
C VAL A 287 -5.34 -2.03 -6.55
N PHE A 288 -5.22 -2.22 -5.24
CA PHE A 288 -5.23 -1.10 -4.29
C PHE A 288 -3.98 -0.20 -4.41
N THR A 289 -2.84 -0.77 -4.76
CA THR A 289 -1.63 0.00 -5.05
C THR A 289 -1.83 0.88 -6.28
N MET A 290 -2.44 0.37 -7.35
CA MET A 290 -2.77 1.15 -8.54
C MET A 290 -3.74 2.30 -8.22
N LEU A 291 -4.82 2.05 -7.46
CA LEU A 291 -5.76 3.08 -7.03
C LEU A 291 -5.07 4.17 -6.19
N ASN A 292 -4.12 3.78 -5.35
CA ASN A 292 -3.33 4.75 -4.59
C ASN A 292 -2.46 5.63 -5.49
N VAL A 293 -1.80 5.06 -6.50
CA VAL A 293 -1.01 5.81 -7.49
C VAL A 293 -1.90 6.73 -8.33
N MET A 294 -3.10 6.27 -8.71
CA MET A 294 -4.12 7.09 -9.39
C MET A 294 -4.67 8.23 -8.51
N GLY A 295 -4.43 8.19 -7.19
CA GLY A 295 -5.02 9.16 -6.27
C GLY A 295 -6.52 8.95 -6.04
N GLN A 296 -7.05 7.77 -6.35
CA GLN A 296 -8.47 7.42 -6.28
C GLN A 296 -8.80 6.41 -5.16
N LEU A 297 -7.87 6.17 -4.24
CA LEU A 297 -8.14 5.34 -3.08
C LEU A 297 -9.04 6.10 -2.08
N ASP A 298 -10.32 5.74 -2.04
CA ASP A 298 -11.36 6.35 -1.19
C ASP A 298 -11.88 5.32 -0.16
N PRO A 299 -12.25 5.75 1.07
CA PRO A 299 -12.94 4.89 2.05
C PRO A 299 -14.19 4.20 1.51
N ASN A 300 -14.89 4.80 0.55
CA ASN A 300 -16.09 4.24 -0.05
C ASN A 300 -15.81 3.19 -1.14
N SER A 301 -14.61 3.09 -1.64
CA SER A 301 -14.23 2.11 -2.65
C SER A 301 -13.99 0.69 -2.07
N THR A 302 -14.08 0.53 -0.75
CA THR A 302 -13.81 -0.72 -0.03
C THR A 302 -15.04 -1.37 0.60
N ASN A 303 -16.25 -0.78 0.43
CA ASN A 303 -17.51 -1.30 0.98
C ASN A 303 -18.25 -2.24 0.04
#